data_9b0fbd6356e71c51593b07b2335d3b4b
#
_entry.id   9b0fbd6356e71c51593b07b2335d3b4b
#
_cell.length_a   1.000
_cell.length_b   1.000
_cell.length_c   1.000
_cell.angle_alpha   90.00
_cell.angle_beta   90.00
_cell.angle_gamma   90.00
#
_symmetry.space_group_name_H-M   'P 1'
#
loop_
_entity.id
_entity.type
_entity.pdbx_description
1 polymer ?
#
loop_
_entity_poly.entity_id
_entity_poly.type
_entity_poly.pdbx_seq_one_letter_code
_entity_poly.pdbx_strand_id
1 'polypeptide(L)'
;IFTNSASEKDPESLELAYNWEVTIPETGEPQGGTAEDCEFLKGNTEKVAPITFKKWGTYEVTGTVFGFCDTVSRTLRIRVKKNPEVVLEDTVSCPAGFVLSGDTTFVWYNNTPQVTWQIYRQDGTDQPGDYELGAEGLTSLIPRVEFKRPGYYTVKATLPHAGCPATDPVAEAVYHIYDPDIYGDIVIKTPVAGNPSVADICEQEIVVFENTMQEEAGALSWEWEVVSDVEQGYEYMQDGQVIDPAVGSRQKAPSIRFTKYGEYRVRVATHSTCKSPV
;
A
#
# COMPACT_ATOMS: atom_id res chain seq x y z
N ILE A 1 -16.87 26.92 -20.72
CA ILE A 1 -18.01 27.81 -21.04
C ILE A 1 -18.39 27.57 -22.50
N PHE A 2 -19.63 27.20 -22.75
CA PHE A 2 -20.14 27.01 -24.09
C PHE A 2 -20.95 28.25 -24.50
N THR A 3 -20.72 28.73 -25.70
CA THR A 3 -21.38 29.92 -26.21
C THR A 3 -22.01 29.57 -27.56
N ASN A 4 -23.27 29.91 -27.72
CA ASN A 4 -23.90 29.81 -28.99
C ASN A 4 -23.59 31.08 -29.83
N SER A 5 -23.02 30.88 -31.01
CA SER A 5 -22.64 31.97 -31.92
C SER A 5 -23.72 32.33 -32.93
N ALA A 6 -24.96 31.89 -32.74
CA ALA A 6 -26.06 32.33 -33.57
C ALA A 6 -26.14 33.85 -33.57
N SER A 7 -25.97 34.48 -34.72
CA SER A 7 -26.04 35.94 -34.84
C SER A 7 -27.49 36.36 -34.96
N GLU A 8 -27.90 37.26 -34.11
CA GLU A 8 -29.13 38.01 -34.25
C GLU A 8 -28.96 38.95 -35.46
N LYS A 9 -29.46 38.55 -36.63
CA LYS A 9 -29.35 39.36 -37.83
C LYS A 9 -30.43 40.44 -37.96
N ASP A 10 -31.39 40.44 -37.03
CA ASP A 10 -32.48 41.40 -37.07
C ASP A 10 -32.73 41.99 -35.68
N PRO A 11 -32.50 43.29 -35.46
CA PRO A 11 -32.59 43.90 -34.15
C PRO A 11 -34.03 44.10 -33.64
N GLU A 12 -35.03 43.79 -34.42
CA GLU A 12 -36.38 44.21 -34.05
C GLU A 12 -37.28 43.18 -33.44
N SER A 13 -36.86 41.93 -33.08
CA SER A 13 -37.88 41.22 -32.34
C SER A 13 -37.81 39.73 -32.08
N LEU A 14 -36.80 39.04 -32.37
CA LEU A 14 -36.89 37.59 -32.15
C LEU A 14 -36.10 37.19 -30.91
N GLU A 15 -36.81 37.01 -29.79
CA GLU A 15 -36.29 36.32 -28.62
C GLU A 15 -35.91 34.91 -29.03
N LEU A 16 -34.61 34.66 -29.21
CA LEU A 16 -34.11 33.32 -29.44
C LEU A 16 -34.14 32.56 -28.10
N ALA A 17 -34.78 31.42 -28.10
CA ALA A 17 -34.72 30.48 -26.96
C ALA A 17 -33.55 29.51 -27.15
N TYR A 18 -32.91 29.17 -26.06
CA TYR A 18 -31.75 28.27 -26.03
C TYR A 18 -32.08 27.06 -25.17
N ASN A 19 -31.55 25.92 -25.55
CA ASN A 19 -31.55 24.73 -24.70
C ASN A 19 -30.24 23.99 -24.84
N TRP A 20 -29.69 23.59 -23.72
CA TRP A 20 -28.48 22.81 -23.67
C TRP A 20 -28.77 21.47 -23.02
N GLU A 21 -28.22 20.42 -23.60
CA GLU A 21 -28.36 19.05 -23.13
C GLU A 21 -26.99 18.40 -23.07
N VAL A 22 -26.76 17.56 -22.05
CA VAL A 22 -25.58 16.73 -21.92
C VAL A 22 -26.00 15.28 -21.97
N THR A 23 -25.36 14.53 -22.85
CA THR A 23 -25.60 13.08 -23.00
C THR A 23 -24.27 12.33 -22.97
N ILE A 24 -24.36 11.02 -22.78
CA ILE A 24 -23.21 10.11 -22.87
C ILE A 24 -23.30 9.43 -24.25
N PRO A 25 -22.23 9.46 -25.06
CA PRO A 25 -22.21 8.78 -26.35
C PRO A 25 -22.22 7.25 -26.17
N GLU A 26 -22.96 6.55 -27.02
CA GLU A 26 -23.03 5.07 -27.04
C GLU A 26 -21.76 4.46 -27.70
N THR A 27 -20.60 4.87 -27.31
CA THR A 27 -19.34 4.48 -28.00
C THR A 27 -18.61 3.30 -27.38
N GLY A 28 -19.08 2.78 -26.25
CA GLY A 28 -18.36 1.74 -25.48
C GLY A 28 -17.04 2.24 -24.83
N GLU A 29 -16.79 3.53 -24.91
CA GLU A 29 -15.65 4.14 -24.20
C GLU A 29 -15.88 4.05 -22.68
N PRO A 30 -14.87 3.73 -21.85
CA PRO A 30 -15.01 3.72 -20.40
C PRO A 30 -15.46 5.09 -19.89
N GLN A 31 -16.35 5.05 -18.92
CA GLN A 31 -17.06 6.19 -18.42
C GLN A 31 -17.12 6.14 -16.90
N GLY A 32 -16.62 7.18 -16.25
CA GLY A 32 -16.68 7.29 -14.79
C GLY A 32 -17.91 8.07 -14.30
N GLY A 33 -18.55 8.82 -15.20
CA GLY A 33 -19.71 9.66 -14.90
C GLY A 33 -20.92 9.37 -15.79
N THR A 34 -22.05 9.95 -15.40
CA THR A 34 -23.32 9.96 -16.13
C THR A 34 -23.67 11.38 -16.56
N ALA A 35 -24.73 11.57 -17.33
CA ALA A 35 -25.21 12.91 -17.67
C ALA A 35 -25.61 13.72 -16.42
N GLU A 36 -26.03 13.05 -15.34
CA GLU A 36 -26.41 13.67 -14.07
C GLU A 36 -25.19 14.22 -13.28
N ASP A 37 -23.98 13.78 -13.61
CA ASP A 37 -22.74 14.31 -13.02
C ASP A 37 -22.31 15.66 -13.64
N CYS A 38 -23.17 16.24 -14.50
CA CYS A 38 -22.97 17.54 -15.10
C CYS A 38 -23.91 18.57 -14.47
N GLU A 39 -23.40 19.76 -14.21
CA GLU A 39 -24.16 20.85 -13.60
C GLU A 39 -24.08 22.11 -14.44
N PHE A 40 -25.24 22.65 -14.81
CA PHE A 40 -25.36 23.94 -15.46
C PHE A 40 -25.36 25.04 -14.39
N LEU A 41 -24.31 25.86 -14.32
CA LEU A 41 -24.15 26.87 -13.26
C LEU A 41 -25.16 28.04 -13.36
N LYS A 42 -25.76 28.25 -14.54
CA LYS A 42 -26.73 29.32 -14.77
C LYS A 42 -28.07 28.82 -15.39
N GLY A 43 -28.24 27.47 -15.39
CA GLY A 43 -29.34 26.83 -16.08
C GLY A 43 -28.99 26.48 -17.55
N ASN A 44 -29.84 25.65 -18.14
CA ASN A 44 -29.62 25.10 -19.48
C ASN A 44 -30.35 25.85 -20.60
N THR A 45 -31.00 26.96 -20.28
CA THR A 45 -31.75 27.77 -21.25
C THR A 45 -31.11 29.12 -21.56
N GLU A 46 -29.95 29.37 -20.98
CA GLU A 46 -29.21 30.61 -21.21
C GLU A 46 -28.42 30.55 -22.52
N LYS A 47 -28.22 31.71 -23.17
CA LYS A 47 -27.36 31.84 -24.37
C LYS A 47 -25.92 31.36 -24.10
N VAL A 48 -25.42 31.54 -22.89
CA VAL A 48 -24.12 31.07 -22.42
C VAL A 48 -24.33 30.13 -21.22
N ALA A 49 -24.07 28.86 -21.45
CA ALA A 49 -24.23 27.81 -20.44
C ALA A 49 -22.86 27.34 -19.90
N PRO A 50 -22.42 27.87 -18.76
CA PRO A 50 -21.28 27.29 -18.07
C PRO A 50 -21.67 25.93 -17.49
N ILE A 51 -20.92 24.89 -17.85
CA ILE A 51 -21.16 23.52 -17.39
C ILE A 51 -19.95 23.05 -16.59
N THR A 52 -20.20 22.46 -15.42
CA THR A 52 -19.22 21.75 -14.62
C THR A 52 -19.41 20.25 -14.79
N PHE A 53 -18.35 19.55 -15.14
CA PHE A 53 -18.31 18.10 -15.20
C PHE A 53 -17.65 17.58 -13.91
N LYS A 54 -18.41 16.83 -13.11
CA LYS A 54 -17.95 16.34 -11.78
C LYS A 54 -17.17 15.04 -11.86
N LYS A 55 -17.31 14.31 -12.95
CA LYS A 55 -16.65 13.03 -13.18
C LYS A 55 -15.99 12.97 -14.56
N TRP A 56 -14.98 12.12 -14.65
CA TRP A 56 -14.29 11.88 -15.92
C TRP A 56 -15.16 11.09 -16.90
N GLY A 57 -14.89 11.26 -18.18
CA GLY A 57 -15.61 10.54 -19.23
C GLY A 57 -15.71 11.34 -20.52
N THR A 58 -16.40 10.77 -21.47
CA THR A 58 -16.75 11.44 -22.72
C THR A 58 -18.20 11.88 -22.67
N TYR A 59 -18.44 13.12 -22.93
CA TYR A 59 -19.76 13.75 -22.90
C TYR A 59 -20.05 14.38 -24.25
N GLU A 60 -21.31 14.34 -24.68
CA GLU A 60 -21.81 15.10 -25.80
C GLU A 60 -22.67 16.24 -25.27
N VAL A 61 -22.29 17.46 -25.63
CA VAL A 61 -23.00 18.67 -25.26
C VAL A 61 -23.71 19.19 -26.52
N THR A 62 -25.02 19.17 -26.50
CA THR A 62 -25.87 19.66 -27.59
C THR A 62 -26.50 20.99 -27.23
N GLY A 63 -26.19 22.00 -27.99
CA GLY A 63 -26.86 23.30 -27.93
C GLY A 63 -27.89 23.42 -29.02
N THR A 64 -29.11 23.76 -28.63
CA THR A 64 -30.23 24.01 -29.55
C THR A 64 -30.69 25.44 -29.44
N VAL A 65 -30.87 26.08 -30.57
CA VAL A 65 -31.45 27.43 -30.69
C VAL A 65 -32.76 27.33 -31.39
N PHE A 66 -33.80 27.84 -30.77
CA PHE A 66 -35.14 27.91 -31.32
C PHE A 66 -35.38 29.34 -31.87
N GLY A 67 -35.46 29.45 -33.16
CA GLY A 67 -35.87 30.66 -33.83
C GLY A 67 -37.36 30.61 -34.20
N PHE A 68 -37.88 31.70 -34.68
CA PHE A 68 -39.30 31.79 -35.08
C PHE A 68 -39.64 30.84 -36.26
N CYS A 69 -38.74 30.69 -37.21
CA CYS A 69 -38.99 29.91 -38.43
C CYS A 69 -38.16 28.62 -38.48
N ASP A 70 -37.13 28.45 -37.62
CA ASP A 70 -36.23 27.32 -37.71
C ASP A 70 -35.61 27.01 -36.36
N THR A 71 -35.16 25.77 -36.22
CA THR A 71 -34.43 25.25 -35.03
C THR A 71 -33.10 24.71 -35.47
N VAL A 72 -32.05 25.14 -34.85
CA VAL A 72 -30.69 24.68 -35.15
C VAL A 72 -30.05 24.05 -33.92
N SER A 73 -29.52 22.83 -34.09
CA SER A 73 -28.79 22.12 -33.05
C SER A 73 -27.33 21.85 -33.47
N ARG A 74 -26.44 21.89 -32.50
CA ARG A 74 -25.04 21.51 -32.67
C ARG A 74 -24.59 20.72 -31.46
N THR A 75 -23.88 19.61 -31.71
CA THR A 75 -23.31 18.74 -30.68
C THR A 75 -21.80 18.84 -30.71
N LEU A 76 -21.22 18.98 -29.53
CA LEU A 76 -19.78 18.97 -29.30
C LEU A 76 -19.42 17.79 -28.37
N ARG A 77 -18.37 17.07 -28.70
CA ARG A 77 -17.86 16.00 -27.86
C ARG A 77 -16.78 16.57 -26.95
N ILE A 78 -16.94 16.36 -25.65
CA ILE A 78 -16.04 16.82 -24.59
C ILE A 78 -15.46 15.59 -23.89
N ARG A 79 -14.15 15.53 -23.80
CA ARG A 79 -13.46 14.53 -22.98
C ARG A 79 -13.00 15.17 -21.69
N VAL A 80 -13.54 14.70 -20.58
CA VAL A 80 -13.12 15.06 -19.25
C VAL A 80 -12.15 13.96 -18.78
N LYS A 81 -10.90 14.31 -18.62
CA LYS A 81 -9.87 13.34 -18.19
C LYS A 81 -10.06 12.98 -16.72
N LYS A 82 -9.83 11.71 -16.39
CA LYS A 82 -9.68 11.29 -14.99
C LYS A 82 -8.38 11.93 -14.45
N ASN A 83 -8.44 12.43 -13.24
CA ASN A 83 -7.19 12.78 -12.55
C ASN A 83 -6.41 11.49 -12.34
N PRO A 84 -5.11 11.48 -12.65
CA PRO A 84 -4.30 10.32 -12.35
C PRO A 84 -4.28 10.07 -10.85
N GLU A 85 -4.32 8.80 -10.51
CA GLU A 85 -4.27 8.35 -9.14
C GLU A 85 -3.24 7.22 -9.07
N VAL A 86 -2.36 7.29 -8.09
CA VAL A 86 -1.45 6.22 -7.76
C VAL A 86 -1.66 5.89 -6.29
N VAL A 87 -1.81 4.61 -6.00
CA VAL A 87 -1.97 4.11 -4.64
C VAL A 87 -0.84 3.13 -4.39
N LEU A 88 -0.12 3.33 -3.30
CA LEU A 88 0.87 2.42 -2.78
C LEU A 88 0.46 2.04 -1.36
N GLU A 89 0.71 0.80 -0.99
CA GLU A 89 0.45 0.30 0.34
C GLU A 89 1.76 -0.09 1.03
N ASP A 90 1.85 0.18 2.31
CA ASP A 90 2.96 -0.26 3.13
C ASP A 90 3.04 -1.79 3.08
N THR A 91 4.25 -2.28 2.86
CA THR A 91 4.49 -3.70 2.64
C THR A 91 5.55 -4.20 3.61
N VAL A 92 5.29 -5.36 4.16
CA VAL A 92 6.23 -6.07 5.03
C VAL A 92 6.50 -7.44 4.43
N SER A 93 7.75 -7.75 4.14
CA SER A 93 8.10 -8.98 3.45
C SER A 93 9.55 -9.40 3.69
N CYS A 94 9.86 -10.61 3.30
CA CYS A 94 11.23 -11.08 3.11
C CYS A 94 11.85 -10.48 1.85
N PRO A 95 13.18 -10.54 1.65
CA PRO A 95 13.78 -10.20 0.37
C PRO A 95 13.08 -10.92 -0.78
N ALA A 96 12.45 -10.17 -1.66
CA ALA A 96 11.59 -10.69 -2.71
C ALA A 96 11.45 -9.71 -3.87
N GLY A 97 10.91 -10.21 -4.97
CA GLY A 97 10.55 -9.40 -6.12
C GLY A 97 9.13 -8.85 -5.99
N PHE A 98 8.97 -7.58 -6.24
CA PHE A 98 7.68 -6.89 -6.29
C PHE A 98 7.43 -6.33 -7.67
N VAL A 99 6.17 -6.31 -8.06
CA VAL A 99 5.71 -5.59 -9.25
C VAL A 99 5.02 -4.33 -8.75
N LEU A 100 5.65 -3.19 -8.98
CA LEU A 100 5.05 -1.90 -8.65
C LEU A 100 4.09 -1.53 -9.78
N SER A 101 2.90 -1.08 -9.46
CA SER A 101 1.90 -0.71 -10.47
C SER A 101 1.43 0.72 -10.31
N GLY A 102 1.50 1.46 -11.40
CA GLY A 102 0.84 2.76 -11.51
C GLY A 102 -0.60 2.64 -12.01
N ASP A 103 -1.31 3.77 -12.08
CA ASP A 103 -2.68 3.80 -12.62
C ASP A 103 -2.67 3.50 -14.13
N THR A 104 -3.23 2.35 -14.50
CA THR A 104 -3.33 1.90 -15.90
C THR A 104 -4.42 2.62 -16.71
N THR A 105 -5.27 3.40 -16.08
CA THR A 105 -6.35 4.13 -16.77
C THR A 105 -5.83 5.22 -17.71
N PHE A 106 -4.57 5.62 -17.59
CA PHE A 106 -3.88 6.56 -18.48
C PHE A 106 -3.71 6.09 -19.93
N VAL A 107 -3.61 4.79 -20.17
CA VAL A 107 -3.44 4.22 -21.52
C VAL A 107 -4.53 4.70 -22.47
N TRP A 108 -5.62 5.20 -21.95
CA TRP A 108 -6.80 5.66 -22.64
C TRP A 108 -6.64 6.95 -23.45
N TYR A 109 -5.69 7.77 -23.10
CA TYR A 109 -5.60 9.14 -23.62
C TYR A 109 -4.50 9.34 -24.68
N ASN A 110 -3.98 8.27 -25.29
CA ASN A 110 -2.87 8.30 -26.23
C ASN A 110 -1.57 8.95 -25.69
N ASN A 111 -1.53 9.28 -24.42
CA ASN A 111 -0.31 9.68 -23.76
C ASN A 111 0.13 8.49 -22.90
N THR A 112 1.24 7.87 -23.24
CA THR A 112 1.85 6.86 -22.37
C THR A 112 2.22 7.57 -21.06
N PRO A 113 1.55 7.31 -19.94
CA PRO A 113 1.93 7.96 -18.70
C PRO A 113 3.31 7.44 -18.34
N GLN A 114 4.20 8.36 -18.11
CA GLN A 114 5.51 8.03 -17.57
C GLN A 114 5.39 8.14 -16.06
N VAL A 115 5.28 7.01 -15.38
CA VAL A 115 5.45 7.00 -13.93
C VAL A 115 6.93 7.12 -13.63
N THR A 116 7.30 8.03 -12.78
CA THR A 116 8.66 8.11 -12.25
C THR A 116 8.68 7.49 -10.88
N TRP A 117 9.45 6.43 -10.75
CA TRP A 117 9.65 5.74 -9.49
C TRP A 117 10.96 6.15 -8.84
N GLN A 118 10.92 6.28 -7.52
CA GLN A 118 12.10 6.49 -6.69
C GLN A 118 12.06 5.48 -5.55
N ILE A 119 13.18 4.88 -5.25
CA ILE A 119 13.35 3.91 -4.18
C ILE A 119 14.59 4.33 -3.41
N TYR A 120 14.46 4.53 -2.12
CA TYR A 120 15.58 4.89 -1.25
C TYR A 120 15.40 4.32 0.15
N ARG A 121 16.52 4.04 0.80
CA ARG A 121 16.51 3.58 2.20
C ARG A 121 16.21 4.73 3.14
N GLN A 122 15.41 4.46 4.16
CA GLN A 122 15.04 5.49 5.15
C GLN A 122 16.21 5.91 6.04
N ASP A 123 17.20 5.05 6.22
CA ASP A 123 18.41 5.33 7.00
C ASP A 123 19.45 6.16 6.24
N GLY A 124 19.20 6.48 4.97
CA GLY A 124 20.13 7.24 4.12
C GLY A 124 21.38 6.47 3.70
N THR A 125 21.41 5.15 3.88
CA THR A 125 22.57 4.29 3.55
C THR A 125 22.41 3.57 2.21
N ASP A 126 21.78 4.21 1.22
CA ASP A 126 21.61 3.61 -0.10
C ASP A 126 22.93 3.09 -0.68
N GLN A 127 22.94 1.85 -1.11
CA GLN A 127 24.09 1.22 -1.73
C GLN A 127 23.70 0.63 -3.11
N PRO A 128 24.62 0.64 -4.08
CA PRO A 128 24.43 -0.13 -5.30
C PRO A 128 24.21 -1.60 -4.95
N GLY A 129 23.10 -2.19 -5.42
CA GLY A 129 22.75 -3.56 -5.15
C GLY A 129 21.80 -3.79 -3.98
N ASP A 130 21.29 -2.75 -3.33
CA ASP A 130 20.22 -2.88 -2.33
C ASP A 130 18.95 -3.45 -2.95
N TYR A 131 18.73 -3.17 -4.21
CA TYR A 131 17.68 -3.76 -5.02
C TYR A 131 18.12 -3.91 -6.48
N GLU A 132 17.47 -4.80 -7.21
CA GLU A 132 17.65 -4.99 -8.64
C GLU A 132 16.36 -4.60 -9.38
N LEU A 133 16.51 -3.98 -10.54
CA LEU A 133 15.41 -3.61 -11.40
C LEU A 133 15.25 -4.61 -12.52
N GLY A 134 14.01 -4.91 -12.90
CA GLY A 134 13.72 -5.58 -14.15
C GLY A 134 14.17 -4.75 -15.36
N ALA A 135 14.10 -5.36 -16.53
CA ALA A 135 14.54 -4.74 -17.79
C ALA A 135 13.78 -3.42 -18.12
N GLU A 136 12.61 -3.25 -17.54
CA GLU A 136 11.73 -2.09 -17.76
C GLU A 136 12.26 -0.82 -17.08
N GLY A 137 13.05 -0.96 -16.02
CA GLY A 137 13.59 0.15 -15.23
C GLY A 137 12.52 0.96 -14.49
N LEU A 138 12.96 2.02 -13.78
CA LEU A 138 12.10 2.88 -12.95
C LEU A 138 11.23 3.88 -13.74
N THR A 139 11.28 3.87 -15.06
CA THR A 139 10.43 4.71 -15.93
C THR A 139 9.24 3.94 -16.50
N SER A 140 9.16 2.65 -16.22
CA SER A 140 8.04 1.82 -16.62
C SER A 140 6.80 2.14 -15.78
N LEU A 141 5.62 1.94 -16.36
CA LEU A 141 4.36 2.00 -15.61
C LEU A 141 4.28 0.89 -14.55
N ILE A 142 4.91 -0.24 -14.81
CA ILE A 142 4.85 -1.45 -13.99
C ILE A 142 6.29 -2.02 -13.84
N PRO A 143 7.18 -1.34 -13.10
CA PRO A 143 8.53 -1.83 -12.93
C PRO A 143 8.56 -3.06 -12.02
N ARG A 144 9.45 -3.97 -12.31
CA ARG A 144 9.79 -5.06 -11.40
C ARG A 144 10.99 -4.65 -10.56
N VAL A 145 10.85 -4.81 -9.26
CA VAL A 145 11.90 -4.50 -8.28
C VAL A 145 12.11 -5.71 -7.38
N GLU A 146 13.35 -6.12 -7.20
CA GLU A 146 13.73 -7.18 -6.27
C GLU A 146 14.64 -6.61 -5.19
N PHE A 147 14.16 -6.54 -3.95
CA PHE A 147 14.95 -6.09 -2.81
C PHE A 147 15.91 -7.20 -2.37
N LYS A 148 17.19 -6.87 -2.27
CA LYS A 148 18.28 -7.80 -1.93
C LYS A 148 18.76 -7.65 -0.49
N ARG A 149 18.64 -6.46 0.09
CA ARG A 149 19.07 -6.18 1.45
C ARG A 149 17.90 -5.88 2.37
N PRO A 150 17.95 -6.34 3.61
CA PRO A 150 16.95 -6.00 4.61
C PRO A 150 16.99 -4.51 4.95
N GLY A 151 15.88 -3.99 5.47
CA GLY A 151 15.75 -2.62 5.90
C GLY A 151 14.44 -1.97 5.47
N TYR A 152 14.31 -0.70 5.80
CA TYR A 152 13.15 0.10 5.43
C TYR A 152 13.45 0.90 4.17
N TYR A 153 12.59 0.75 3.19
CA TYR A 153 12.66 1.47 1.92
C TYR A 153 11.42 2.34 1.77
N THR A 154 11.62 3.56 1.34
CA THR A 154 10.52 4.36 0.82
C THR A 154 10.43 4.16 -0.69
N VAL A 155 9.27 3.71 -1.14
CA VAL A 155 8.93 3.63 -2.56
C VAL A 155 8.01 4.80 -2.88
N LYS A 156 8.40 5.61 -3.84
CA LYS A 156 7.67 6.79 -4.26
C LYS A 156 7.36 6.71 -5.74
N ALA A 157 6.09 6.90 -6.08
CA ALA A 157 5.62 7.01 -7.45
C ALA A 157 5.15 8.43 -7.72
N THR A 158 5.62 9.03 -8.82
CA THR A 158 5.16 10.32 -9.31
C THR A 158 4.59 10.14 -10.70
N LEU A 159 3.34 10.55 -10.89
CA LEU A 159 2.68 10.56 -12.19
C LEU A 159 2.80 11.95 -12.80
N PRO A 160 3.65 12.15 -13.81
CA PRO A 160 3.75 13.44 -14.47
C PRO A 160 2.43 13.73 -15.18
N HIS A 161 1.98 14.91 -14.97
CA HIS A 161 0.67 15.40 -15.28
C HIS A 161 0.57 15.93 -16.72
N ALA A 162 -0.25 15.35 -17.52
CA ALA A 162 -0.56 15.83 -18.86
C ALA A 162 -1.80 16.75 -18.88
N GLY A 163 -1.74 17.90 -18.20
CA GLY A 163 -2.65 19.00 -18.47
C GLY A 163 -3.94 19.16 -17.64
N CYS A 164 -4.13 18.46 -16.53
CA CYS A 164 -5.20 18.70 -15.53
C CYS A 164 -4.61 18.56 -14.16
N PRO A 165 -5.00 18.96 -13.08
CA PRO A 165 -4.74 20.03 -12.18
C PRO A 165 -3.24 20.45 -12.01
N ALA A 166 -2.92 21.37 -11.16
CA ALA A 166 -1.64 22.05 -11.14
C ALA A 166 -0.46 21.27 -10.52
N THR A 167 -0.66 20.04 -10.04
CA THR A 167 0.36 19.25 -9.33
C THR A 167 0.36 17.81 -9.79
N ASP A 168 1.56 17.24 -9.93
CA ASP A 168 1.72 15.83 -10.21
C ASP A 168 1.25 14.99 -9.00
N PRO A 169 0.39 13.99 -9.19
CA PRO A 169 0.04 13.07 -8.13
C PRO A 169 1.25 12.27 -7.67
N VAL A 170 1.40 12.18 -6.37
CA VAL A 170 2.49 11.46 -5.72
C VAL A 170 1.90 10.49 -4.70
N ALA A 171 2.40 9.26 -4.71
CA ALA A 171 2.16 8.31 -3.63
C ALA A 171 3.49 7.84 -3.06
N GLU A 172 3.51 7.60 -1.77
CA GLU A 172 4.65 7.05 -1.06
C GLU A 172 4.18 5.90 -0.17
N ALA A 173 4.98 4.85 -0.08
CA ALA A 173 4.76 3.73 0.83
C ALA A 173 6.06 3.24 1.42
N VAL A 174 5.99 2.62 2.58
CA VAL A 174 7.12 2.03 3.26
C VAL A 174 7.15 0.53 2.99
N TYR A 175 8.26 0.05 2.46
CA TYR A 175 8.55 -1.37 2.28
C TYR A 175 9.55 -1.79 3.35
N HIS A 176 9.09 -2.57 4.31
CA HIS A 176 9.96 -3.16 5.32
C HIS A 176 10.39 -4.55 4.86
N ILE A 177 11.65 -4.67 4.48
CA ILE A 177 12.25 -5.93 4.05
C ILE A 177 12.99 -6.52 5.24
N TYR A 178 12.53 -7.64 5.72
CA TYR A 178 13.10 -8.33 6.85
C TYR A 178 14.49 -8.90 6.58
N ASP A 179 15.32 -8.95 7.62
CA ASP A 179 16.56 -9.71 7.57
C ASP A 179 16.22 -11.21 7.55
N PRO A 180 16.65 -11.95 6.52
CA PRO A 180 16.48 -13.39 6.50
C PRO A 180 17.40 -14.09 7.52
N ASP A 181 18.45 -13.45 7.98
CA ASP A 181 19.36 -14.02 8.94
C ASP A 181 18.92 -13.67 10.36
N ILE A 182 18.63 -14.70 11.12
CA ILE A 182 18.21 -14.58 12.52
C ILE A 182 19.46 -14.59 13.38
N TYR A 183 19.70 -13.50 14.09
CA TYR A 183 20.80 -13.36 15.03
C TYR A 183 20.24 -13.20 16.44
N GLY A 184 20.81 -13.91 17.38
CA GLY A 184 20.44 -13.78 18.77
C GLY A 184 20.87 -14.99 19.58
N ASP A 185 20.66 -14.91 20.88
CA ASP A 185 21.09 -15.91 21.82
C ASP A 185 20.00 -16.15 22.87
N ILE A 186 20.12 -17.23 23.61
CA ILE A 186 19.32 -17.51 24.79
C ILE A 186 20.09 -17.05 26.02
N VAL A 187 19.45 -16.23 26.82
CA VAL A 187 20.02 -15.74 28.08
C VAL A 187 19.16 -16.18 29.25
N ILE A 188 19.82 -16.64 30.33
CA ILE A 188 19.15 -16.89 31.60
C ILE A 188 19.12 -15.59 32.39
N LYS A 189 17.92 -15.05 32.64
CA LYS A 189 17.73 -13.75 33.31
C LYS A 189 17.69 -13.83 34.85
N THR A 190 17.28 -14.94 35.41
CA THR A 190 17.19 -15.11 36.88
C THR A 190 18.24 -16.03 37.45
N PRO A 191 18.49 -15.84 38.66
CA PRO A 191 19.28 -14.93 39.47
C PRO A 191 20.75 -15.30 39.55
N VAL A 192 21.32 -15.76 38.45
CA VAL A 192 22.67 -16.35 38.49
C VAL A 192 23.74 -15.33 38.13
N ALA A 193 24.54 -14.97 39.09
CA ALA A 193 25.78 -14.27 38.84
C ALA A 193 26.77 -15.23 38.16
N GLY A 194 27.12 -14.99 36.90
CA GLY A 194 28.13 -15.78 36.23
C GLY A 194 27.92 -15.97 34.74
N ASN A 195 27.80 -17.20 34.30
CA ASN A 195 27.65 -17.53 32.89
C ASN A 195 26.18 -17.54 32.48
N PRO A 196 25.77 -16.72 31.50
CA PRO A 196 24.36 -16.68 31.08
C PRO A 196 23.87 -17.95 30.41
N SER A 197 24.75 -18.91 30.10
CA SER A 197 24.42 -20.15 29.40
C SER A 197 24.34 -21.38 30.32
N VAL A 198 24.79 -21.25 31.57
CA VAL A 198 24.77 -22.34 32.56
C VAL A 198 24.38 -21.76 33.91
N ALA A 199 23.45 -22.42 34.58
CA ALA A 199 23.02 -22.04 35.92
C ALA A 199 22.88 -23.25 36.82
N ASP A 200 23.39 -23.11 38.03
CA ASP A 200 23.09 -24.01 39.15
C ASP A 200 21.94 -23.40 39.93
N ILE A 201 20.84 -24.11 40.00
CA ILE A 201 19.58 -23.66 40.61
C ILE A 201 19.09 -24.69 41.62
N CYS A 202 18.28 -24.24 42.56
CA CYS A 202 17.61 -25.13 43.51
C CYS A 202 16.34 -25.71 42.95
N GLU A 203 15.91 -26.88 43.47
CA GLU A 203 14.56 -27.40 43.19
C GLU A 203 13.49 -26.35 43.54
N GLN A 204 12.42 -26.28 42.75
CA GLN A 204 11.33 -25.34 42.86
C GLN A 204 11.66 -23.88 42.47
N GLU A 205 12.90 -23.62 42.09
CA GLU A 205 13.30 -22.30 41.60
C GLU A 205 12.75 -22.05 40.19
N ILE A 206 12.34 -20.78 39.95
CA ILE A 206 11.84 -20.36 38.64
C ILE A 206 12.96 -19.68 37.89
N VAL A 207 13.23 -20.17 36.69
CA VAL A 207 14.21 -19.57 35.78
C VAL A 207 13.44 -18.85 34.64
N VAL A 208 13.82 -17.62 34.40
CA VAL A 208 13.31 -16.84 33.28
C VAL A 208 14.33 -16.86 32.15
N PHE A 209 13.92 -17.33 31.01
CA PHE A 209 14.71 -17.33 29.80
C PHE A 209 14.33 -16.11 28.95
N GLU A 210 15.30 -15.48 28.33
CA GLU A 210 15.10 -14.42 27.35
C GLU A 210 15.73 -14.83 26.02
N ASN A 211 14.96 -14.66 24.98
CA ASN A 211 15.47 -14.75 23.63
C ASN A 211 15.86 -13.34 23.19
N THR A 212 17.15 -13.11 22.91
CA THR A 212 17.68 -11.82 22.49
C THR A 212 17.66 -11.61 20.97
N MET A 213 17.00 -12.50 20.23
CA MET A 213 16.88 -12.37 18.79
C MET A 213 16.19 -11.07 18.41
N GLN A 214 16.71 -10.41 17.40
CA GLN A 214 16.22 -9.12 16.94
C GLN A 214 14.84 -9.26 16.32
N GLU A 215 13.90 -8.44 16.75
CA GLU A 215 12.51 -8.43 16.23
C GLU A 215 12.43 -8.00 14.76
N GLU A 216 13.49 -7.42 14.25
CA GLU A 216 13.64 -6.97 12.87
C GLU A 216 13.70 -8.13 11.85
N ALA A 217 13.87 -9.35 12.31
CA ALA A 217 13.88 -10.55 11.46
C ALA A 217 12.48 -11.03 11.02
N GLY A 218 11.47 -10.23 11.20
CA GLY A 218 10.09 -10.57 10.85
C GLY A 218 9.25 -11.07 12.01
N ALA A 219 8.01 -11.46 11.71
CA ALA A 219 7.16 -12.07 12.73
C ALA A 219 7.82 -13.36 13.22
N LEU A 220 8.32 -13.31 14.44
CA LEU A 220 8.98 -14.44 15.07
C LEU A 220 7.95 -15.26 15.87
N SER A 221 8.09 -16.57 15.78
CA SER A 221 7.47 -17.49 16.72
C SER A 221 8.54 -18.38 17.34
N TRP A 222 8.29 -18.85 18.54
CA TRP A 222 9.23 -19.63 19.33
C TRP A 222 8.64 -20.95 19.67
N GLU A 223 9.52 -21.97 19.76
CA GLU A 223 9.19 -23.29 20.27
C GLU A 223 10.31 -23.71 21.21
N TRP A 224 10.02 -23.65 22.52
CA TRP A 224 10.96 -24.01 23.56
C TRP A 224 10.83 -25.50 23.90
N GLU A 225 11.95 -26.16 23.99
CA GLU A 225 12.05 -27.57 24.37
C GLU A 225 12.94 -27.70 25.60
N VAL A 226 12.49 -28.45 26.59
CA VAL A 226 13.29 -28.85 27.73
C VAL A 226 13.63 -30.32 27.61
N VAL A 227 14.90 -30.63 27.43
CA VAL A 227 15.39 -32.00 27.30
C VAL A 227 16.06 -32.39 28.64
N SER A 228 15.63 -33.48 29.22
CA SER A 228 16.19 -34.02 30.46
C SER A 228 15.94 -35.51 30.58
N ASP A 229 16.79 -36.21 31.34
CA ASP A 229 16.56 -37.60 31.73
C ASP A 229 15.58 -37.71 32.92
N VAL A 230 15.12 -36.58 33.45
CA VAL A 230 14.18 -36.50 34.57
C VAL A 230 12.76 -36.38 34.04
N GLU A 231 11.98 -37.42 34.18
CA GLU A 231 10.60 -37.43 33.75
C GLU A 231 9.74 -36.43 34.55
N GLN A 232 8.98 -35.58 33.85
CA GLN A 232 8.11 -34.54 34.44
C GLN A 232 8.84 -33.67 35.49
N GLY A 233 10.08 -33.30 35.22
CA GLY A 233 10.94 -32.52 36.11
C GLY A 233 10.80 -31.01 35.98
N TYR A 234 9.88 -30.48 35.16
CA TYR A 234 9.74 -29.06 34.97
C TYR A 234 8.28 -28.66 34.65
N GLU A 235 7.95 -27.40 34.85
CA GLU A 235 6.66 -26.80 34.60
C GLU A 235 6.83 -25.40 34.00
N TYR A 236 6.03 -25.04 33.01
CA TYR A 236 5.96 -23.66 32.52
C TYR A 236 5.12 -22.82 33.46
N MET A 237 5.59 -21.61 33.73
CA MET A 237 5.01 -20.68 34.70
C MET A 237 4.59 -19.37 34.02
N GLN A 238 3.47 -18.81 34.45
CA GLN A 238 3.05 -17.45 34.12
C GLN A 238 2.36 -16.85 35.35
N ASP A 239 2.79 -15.64 35.76
CA ASP A 239 2.23 -14.94 36.93
C ASP A 239 2.21 -15.79 38.22
N GLY A 240 3.21 -16.64 38.39
CA GLY A 240 3.31 -17.54 39.53
C GLY A 240 2.46 -18.80 39.49
N GLN A 241 1.76 -19.03 38.40
CA GLN A 241 0.91 -20.21 38.19
C GLN A 241 1.48 -21.13 37.10
N VAL A 242 1.20 -22.43 37.24
CA VAL A 242 1.52 -23.43 36.21
C VAL A 242 0.59 -23.24 35.02
N ILE A 243 1.15 -23.20 33.84
CA ILE A 243 0.40 -23.09 32.59
C ILE A 243 0.60 -24.32 31.71
N ASP A 244 -0.28 -24.45 30.71
CA ASP A 244 -0.17 -25.53 29.71
C ASP A 244 1.20 -25.43 28.99
N PRO A 245 1.94 -26.55 28.91
CA PRO A 245 3.21 -26.58 28.18
C PRO A 245 3.11 -26.13 26.72
N ALA A 246 1.99 -26.39 26.05
CA ALA A 246 1.78 -25.95 24.68
C ALA A 246 1.68 -24.42 24.55
N VAL A 247 1.30 -23.73 25.63
CA VAL A 247 1.28 -22.25 25.68
C VAL A 247 2.62 -21.73 26.14
N GLY A 248 3.19 -22.32 27.20
CA GLY A 248 4.47 -21.89 27.79
C GLY A 248 5.63 -22.01 26.81
N SER A 249 5.67 -23.09 26.04
CA SER A 249 6.73 -23.33 25.06
C SER A 249 6.72 -22.35 23.88
N ARG A 250 5.67 -21.55 23.71
CA ARG A 250 5.56 -20.57 22.62
C ARG A 250 5.76 -19.13 23.07
N GLN A 251 6.08 -18.91 24.31
CA GLN A 251 6.38 -17.55 24.81
C GLN A 251 7.74 -17.06 24.31
N LYS A 252 7.88 -15.76 24.10
CA LYS A 252 9.17 -15.13 23.77
C LYS A 252 10.20 -15.30 24.90
N ALA A 253 9.73 -15.18 26.14
CA ALA A 253 10.52 -15.27 27.35
C ALA A 253 9.82 -16.19 28.36
N PRO A 254 9.96 -17.51 28.24
CA PRO A 254 9.26 -18.42 29.14
C PRO A 254 9.90 -18.39 30.54
N SER A 255 9.04 -18.59 31.53
CA SER A 255 9.45 -18.89 32.89
C SER A 255 9.25 -20.38 33.15
N ILE A 256 10.29 -21.07 33.60
CA ILE A 256 10.27 -22.50 33.83
C ILE A 256 10.66 -22.78 35.27
N ARG A 257 9.83 -23.52 35.98
CA ARG A 257 10.11 -24.06 37.30
C ARG A 257 10.66 -25.48 37.20
N PHE A 258 11.82 -25.76 37.73
CA PHE A 258 12.38 -27.10 37.77
C PHE A 258 11.99 -27.77 39.10
N THR A 259 11.20 -28.83 39.01
CA THR A 259 10.55 -29.45 40.17
C THR A 259 11.31 -30.62 40.79
N LYS A 260 12.35 -31.10 40.09
CA LYS A 260 13.20 -32.22 40.53
C LYS A 260 14.66 -31.88 40.24
N TYR A 261 15.55 -32.41 41.04
CA TYR A 261 16.99 -32.30 40.78
C TYR A 261 17.37 -33.09 39.51
N GLY A 262 18.34 -32.59 38.78
CA GLY A 262 18.85 -33.20 37.56
C GLY A 262 19.48 -32.20 36.62
N GLU A 263 19.95 -32.69 35.50
CA GLU A 263 20.46 -31.85 34.42
C GLU A 263 19.35 -31.61 33.39
N TYR A 264 19.20 -30.35 33.06
CA TYR A 264 18.19 -29.91 32.07
C TYR A 264 18.88 -29.12 30.97
N ARG A 265 18.55 -29.43 29.73
CA ARG A 265 18.98 -28.68 28.56
C ARG A 265 17.79 -27.98 27.94
N VAL A 266 17.81 -26.67 27.92
CA VAL A 266 16.76 -25.85 27.32
C VAL A 266 17.19 -25.41 25.93
N ARG A 267 16.34 -25.59 24.96
CA ARG A 267 16.55 -25.18 23.57
C ARG A 267 15.37 -24.33 23.12
N VAL A 268 15.59 -23.46 22.15
CA VAL A 268 14.52 -22.79 21.45
C VAL A 268 14.73 -22.92 19.95
N ALA A 269 13.68 -23.27 19.25
CA ALA A 269 13.58 -23.11 17.82
C ALA A 269 12.88 -21.79 17.56
N THR A 270 13.51 -20.91 16.80
CA THR A 270 12.91 -19.63 16.38
C THR A 270 12.53 -19.72 14.92
N HIS A 271 11.28 -19.41 14.64
CA HIS A 271 10.73 -19.42 13.30
C HIS A 271 10.54 -17.99 12.83
N SER A 272 11.11 -17.66 11.68
CA SER A 272 10.89 -16.40 10.98
C SER A 272 9.98 -16.63 9.78
N THR A 273 9.22 -15.63 9.39
CA THR A 273 8.48 -15.64 8.12
C THR A 273 9.39 -15.73 6.89
N CYS A 274 10.69 -15.42 7.06
CA CYS A 274 11.66 -15.37 5.96
C CYS A 274 12.53 -16.61 5.83
N LYS A 275 12.63 -17.46 6.86
CA LYS A 275 13.44 -18.69 6.84
C LYS A 275 12.73 -19.84 7.56
N SER A 276 13.09 -21.05 7.15
CA SER A 276 12.79 -22.25 7.94
C SER A 276 13.47 -22.16 9.32
N PRO A 277 12.96 -22.86 10.35
CA PRO A 277 13.46 -22.78 11.72
C PRO A 277 14.98 -23.04 11.78
N VAL A 278 15.64 -22.23 12.59
CA VAL A 278 17.07 -22.37 12.94
C VAL A 278 17.22 -23.05 14.30
#